data_810bee6781b4179e646e6d6eb4b93c8e
#
_entry.id   810bee6781b4179e646e6d6eb4b93c8e
#
_cell.length_a   1.000
_cell.length_b   1.000
_cell.length_c   1.000
_cell.angle_alpha   90.00
_cell.angle_beta   90.00
_cell.angle_gamma   90.00
#
_symmetry.space_group_name_H-M   'P 1'
#
loop_
_entity.id
_entity.type
_entity.pdbx_description
1 polymer ?
#
loop_
_entity_poly.entity_id
_entity_poly.type
_entity_poly.pdbx_seq_one_letter_code
_entity_poly.pdbx_strand_id
1 'polypeptide(L)'
;LPIYLKTLPASVRFITEDGHGVQDNATMARAFAICTQRDITVMSHAEDMEISPWDYRLAEDIETVRNCWLSEYYQTRLHMCHVSTRGAIEAIQMTKLRGAPVTCEVTPHHLWFTNDTCDYRVNPPIRTADDVQALVDGIRSGVVDAIATDHAPHSEEDKLKGMAGMVGSETAFGVCYTKLCKEEGLPLELLSHLMSTRPADRKSVV
;
A
#
# COMPACT_ATOMS: atom_id res chain seq x y z
N LEU A 1 -20.51 6.65 6.76
CA LEU A 1 -19.66 5.45 6.61
C LEU A 1 -19.69 4.54 7.84
N PRO A 2 -19.44 4.97 9.09
CA PRO A 2 -19.35 4.07 10.25
C PRO A 2 -20.64 3.27 10.54
N ILE A 3 -21.80 3.79 10.19
CA ILE A 3 -23.08 3.10 10.41
C ILE A 3 -23.17 1.85 9.53
N TYR A 4 -22.74 1.94 8.26
CA TYR A 4 -22.75 0.81 7.34
C TYR A 4 -21.78 -0.30 7.77
N LEU A 5 -20.63 0.04 8.36
CA LEU A 5 -19.68 -0.95 8.83
C LEU A 5 -20.27 -1.90 9.87
N LYS A 6 -21.21 -1.39 10.70
CA LYS A 6 -21.89 -2.22 11.72
C LYS A 6 -22.86 -3.24 11.12
N THR A 7 -23.37 -2.97 9.91
CA THR A 7 -24.39 -3.80 9.25
C THR A 7 -23.83 -4.73 8.18
N LEU A 8 -22.52 -4.70 7.92
CA LEU A 8 -21.88 -5.59 6.97
C LEU A 8 -22.09 -7.06 7.35
N PRO A 9 -22.24 -7.97 6.38
CA PRO A 9 -22.27 -9.42 6.65
C PRO A 9 -21.04 -9.88 7.45
N ALA A 10 -21.20 -10.92 8.28
CA ALA A 10 -20.10 -11.47 9.06
C ALA A 10 -18.97 -12.08 8.20
N SER A 11 -19.24 -12.37 6.93
CA SER A 11 -18.25 -12.86 5.96
C SER A 11 -17.31 -11.77 5.43
N VAL A 12 -17.61 -10.48 5.64
CA VAL A 12 -16.74 -9.39 5.23
C VAL A 12 -15.55 -9.31 6.17
N ARG A 13 -14.35 -9.50 5.64
CA ARG A 13 -13.08 -9.49 6.37
C ARG A 13 -12.20 -8.28 6.06
N PHE A 14 -12.48 -7.58 4.98
CA PHE A 14 -11.70 -6.43 4.51
C PHE A 14 -12.62 -5.30 4.10
N ILE A 15 -12.18 -4.07 4.33
CA ILE A 15 -12.77 -2.86 3.77
C ILE A 15 -11.66 -2.01 3.18
N THR A 16 -11.99 -1.26 2.15
CA THR A 16 -11.08 -0.30 1.50
C THR A 16 -11.83 0.96 1.11
N GLU A 17 -11.11 2.06 1.00
CA GLU A 17 -11.56 3.33 0.40
C GLU A 17 -10.86 3.62 -0.93
N ASP A 18 -10.41 2.63 -1.62
CA ASP A 18 -9.58 2.65 -2.81
C ASP A 18 -9.70 3.92 -3.67
N GLY A 19 -8.56 4.60 -3.86
CA GLY A 19 -8.41 5.80 -4.70
C GLY A 19 -8.77 7.15 -4.06
N HIS A 20 -9.29 7.19 -2.82
CA HIS A 20 -9.76 8.45 -2.24
C HIS A 20 -9.63 8.51 -0.72
N GLY A 21 -8.65 8.15 -0.07
CA GLY A 21 -8.46 8.20 1.38
C GLY A 21 -9.60 8.81 2.24
N VAL A 22 -9.83 8.36 3.43
CA VAL A 22 -10.82 8.95 4.35
C VAL A 22 -10.26 10.20 4.99
N GLN A 23 -10.70 11.37 4.56
CA GLN A 23 -10.14 12.67 4.97
C GLN A 23 -10.52 13.07 6.41
N ASP A 24 -11.73 12.69 6.87
CA ASP A 24 -12.18 13.03 8.22
C ASP A 24 -11.60 12.08 9.28
N ASN A 25 -10.74 12.60 10.14
CA ASN A 25 -10.09 11.85 11.21
C ASN A 25 -11.08 11.17 12.17
N ALA A 26 -12.21 11.82 12.48
CA ALA A 26 -13.22 11.25 13.39
C ALA A 26 -13.94 10.06 12.73
N THR A 27 -14.19 10.14 11.42
CA THR A 27 -14.77 9.04 10.63
C THR A 27 -13.80 7.86 10.57
N MET A 28 -12.51 8.12 10.31
CA MET A 28 -11.50 7.06 10.25
C MET A 28 -11.31 6.39 11.61
N ALA A 29 -11.19 7.15 12.68
CA ALA A 29 -11.07 6.61 14.04
C ALA A 29 -12.27 5.71 14.43
N ARG A 30 -13.49 6.13 14.08
CA ARG A 30 -14.70 5.30 14.30
C ARG A 30 -14.69 4.03 13.44
N ALA A 31 -14.21 4.10 12.20
CA ALA A 31 -14.06 2.94 11.33
C ALA A 31 -13.10 1.93 11.96
N PHE A 32 -11.92 2.36 12.41
CA PHE A 32 -10.98 1.49 13.10
C PHE A 32 -11.58 0.83 14.34
N ALA A 33 -12.23 1.60 15.21
CA ALA A 33 -12.89 1.06 16.41
C ALA A 33 -13.94 -0.02 16.09
N ILE A 34 -14.72 0.15 15.02
CA ILE A 34 -15.71 -0.83 14.58
C ILE A 34 -15.01 -2.06 13.96
N CYS A 35 -13.99 -1.85 13.14
CA CYS A 35 -13.25 -2.93 12.48
C CYS A 35 -12.57 -3.86 13.49
N THR A 36 -12.01 -3.33 14.58
CA THR A 36 -11.48 -4.14 15.68
C THR A 36 -12.53 -5.07 16.27
N GLN A 37 -13.72 -4.53 16.59
CA GLN A 37 -14.81 -5.33 17.18
C GLN A 37 -15.34 -6.41 16.24
N ARG A 38 -15.18 -6.23 14.94
CA ARG A 38 -15.71 -7.11 13.90
C ARG A 38 -14.67 -7.99 13.24
N ASP A 39 -13.43 -7.92 13.66
CA ASP A 39 -12.33 -8.66 13.07
C ASP A 39 -12.13 -8.36 11.57
N ILE A 40 -12.30 -7.08 11.18
CA ILE A 40 -12.16 -6.58 9.81
C ILE A 40 -10.81 -5.89 9.66
N THR A 41 -10.09 -6.17 8.58
CA THR A 41 -8.87 -5.46 8.19
C THR A 41 -9.23 -4.21 7.39
N VAL A 42 -8.64 -3.08 7.75
CA VAL A 42 -8.70 -1.85 6.95
C VAL A 42 -7.58 -1.91 5.91
N MET A 43 -7.92 -1.81 4.62
CA MET A 43 -6.96 -1.67 3.53
C MET A 43 -6.98 -0.20 3.09
N SER A 44 -5.85 0.48 3.22
CA SER A 44 -5.80 1.92 3.02
C SER A 44 -4.96 2.31 1.81
N HIS A 45 -5.59 3.08 0.92
CA HIS A 45 -4.92 3.95 -0.05
C HIS A 45 -4.61 5.27 0.66
N ALA A 46 -3.33 5.51 0.97
CA ALA A 46 -2.94 6.68 1.75
C ALA A 46 -2.78 7.91 0.85
N GLU A 47 -3.78 8.78 0.87
CA GLU A 47 -3.73 10.06 0.16
C GLU A 47 -4.56 11.12 0.89
N ASP A 48 -3.90 12.11 1.49
CA ASP A 48 -4.56 13.32 1.96
C ASP A 48 -4.92 14.20 0.77
N MET A 49 -6.22 14.29 0.44
CA MET A 49 -6.74 14.99 -0.75
C MET A 49 -6.60 16.51 -0.69
N GLU A 50 -6.38 17.10 0.49
CA GLU A 50 -6.13 18.52 0.64
C GLU A 50 -4.67 18.88 0.38
N ILE A 51 -3.76 17.92 0.65
CA ILE A 51 -2.32 18.07 0.46
C ILE A 51 -1.88 17.60 -0.94
N SER A 52 -2.44 16.52 -1.46
CA SER A 52 -1.98 15.88 -2.70
C SER A 52 -1.91 16.79 -3.93
N PRO A 53 -2.74 17.85 -4.09
CA PRO A 53 -2.64 18.75 -5.22
C PRO A 53 -1.33 19.55 -5.29
N TRP A 54 -0.61 19.71 -4.18
CA TRP A 54 0.64 20.47 -4.12
C TRP A 54 1.83 19.66 -3.60
N ASP A 55 1.62 18.63 -2.79
CA ASP A 55 2.66 17.71 -2.32
C ASP A 55 2.10 16.30 -2.08
N TYR A 56 2.10 15.47 -3.13
CA TYR A 56 1.60 14.12 -3.03
C TYR A 56 2.44 13.22 -2.11
N ARG A 57 3.74 13.52 -1.96
CA ARG A 57 4.60 12.77 -1.05
C ARG A 57 4.17 12.97 0.40
N LEU A 58 4.00 14.23 0.79
CA LEU A 58 3.54 14.58 2.13
C LEU A 58 2.12 14.03 2.40
N ALA A 59 1.27 14.03 1.37
CA ALA A 59 -0.10 13.48 1.46
C ALA A 59 -0.10 11.99 1.83
N GLU A 60 0.75 11.20 1.19
CA GLU A 60 0.93 9.77 1.51
C GLU A 60 1.51 9.58 2.91
N ASP A 61 2.59 10.30 3.24
CA ASP A 61 3.28 10.15 4.51
C ASP A 61 2.37 10.49 5.71
N ILE A 62 1.63 11.60 5.65
CA ILE A 62 0.71 12.04 6.72
C ILE A 62 -0.41 11.03 6.93
N GLU A 63 -1.06 10.58 5.86
CA GLU A 63 -2.15 9.64 5.99
C GLU A 63 -1.67 8.26 6.47
N THR A 64 -0.50 7.82 6.02
CA THR A 64 0.15 6.60 6.52
C THR A 64 0.40 6.70 8.03
N VAL A 65 1.02 7.78 8.50
CA VAL A 65 1.27 7.99 9.93
C VAL A 65 -0.02 7.97 10.74
N ARG A 66 -1.06 8.69 10.28
CA ARG A 66 -2.38 8.70 10.91
C ARG A 66 -2.96 7.30 11.05
N ASN A 67 -2.98 6.54 9.95
CA ASN A 67 -3.59 5.22 9.93
C ASN A 67 -2.78 4.20 10.75
N CYS A 68 -1.46 4.26 10.71
CA CYS A 68 -0.58 3.50 11.58
C CYS A 68 -0.86 3.78 13.06
N TRP A 69 -1.00 5.05 13.44
CA TRP A 69 -1.33 5.45 14.81
C TRP A 69 -2.70 4.92 15.26
N LEU A 70 -3.70 4.98 14.38
CA LEU A 70 -5.03 4.43 14.66
C LEU A 70 -4.99 2.90 14.82
N SER A 71 -4.20 2.21 13.99
CA SER A 71 -3.99 0.77 14.11
C SER A 71 -3.35 0.39 15.46
N GLU A 72 -2.31 1.12 15.88
CA GLU A 72 -1.67 0.91 17.17
C GLU A 72 -2.65 1.16 18.33
N TYR A 73 -3.39 2.28 18.28
CA TYR A 73 -4.31 2.69 19.35
C TYR A 73 -5.49 1.72 19.54
N TYR A 74 -6.12 1.29 18.44
CA TYR A 74 -7.28 0.41 18.46
C TYR A 74 -6.94 -1.08 18.35
N GLN A 75 -5.68 -1.41 18.09
CA GLN A 75 -5.23 -2.76 17.74
C GLN A 75 -6.03 -3.36 16.55
N THR A 76 -6.33 -2.51 15.56
CA THR A 76 -7.04 -2.88 14.35
C THR A 76 -6.05 -3.33 13.29
N ARG A 77 -6.32 -4.46 12.64
CA ARG A 77 -5.53 -4.87 11.48
C ARG A 77 -5.61 -3.82 10.38
N LEU A 78 -4.45 -3.34 9.97
CA LEU A 78 -4.26 -2.37 8.90
C LEU A 78 -3.38 -2.97 7.80
N HIS A 79 -3.77 -2.78 6.55
CA HIS A 79 -2.94 -3.05 5.39
C HIS A 79 -2.76 -1.77 4.59
N MET A 80 -1.51 -1.31 4.44
CA MET A 80 -1.17 -0.14 3.63
C MET A 80 -0.93 -0.59 2.19
N CYS A 81 -1.78 -0.13 1.27
CA CYS A 81 -1.70 -0.48 -0.14
C CYS A 81 -0.60 0.33 -0.84
N HIS A 82 0.02 -0.26 -1.88
CA HIS A 82 0.95 0.38 -2.83
C HIS A 82 1.87 1.47 -2.23
N VAL A 83 2.50 1.19 -1.10
CA VAL A 83 3.42 2.13 -0.43
C VAL A 83 4.53 2.54 -1.38
N SER A 84 4.79 3.85 -1.48
CA SER A 84 5.72 4.39 -2.47
C SER A 84 6.86 5.24 -1.90
N THR A 85 6.76 5.70 -0.65
CA THR A 85 7.73 6.63 -0.06
C THR A 85 8.59 6.00 1.03
N ARG A 86 9.80 6.56 1.24
CA ARG A 86 10.65 6.25 2.40
C ARG A 86 9.93 6.56 3.72
N GLY A 87 9.26 7.72 3.80
CA GLY A 87 8.57 8.15 5.02
C GLY A 87 7.48 7.18 5.45
N ALA A 88 6.69 6.68 4.49
CA ALA A 88 5.67 5.68 4.76
C ALA A 88 6.27 4.33 5.24
N ILE A 89 7.34 3.84 4.60
CA ILE A 89 8.05 2.61 5.05
C ILE A 89 8.58 2.76 6.48
N GLU A 90 9.21 3.89 6.82
CA GLU A 90 9.73 4.16 8.15
C GLU A 90 8.60 4.22 9.20
N ALA A 91 7.49 4.88 8.89
CA ALA A 91 6.32 4.93 9.77
C ALA A 91 5.72 3.54 10.03
N ILE A 92 5.58 2.73 8.99
CA ILE A 92 5.09 1.35 9.08
C ILE A 92 6.05 0.50 9.91
N GLN A 93 7.36 0.59 9.67
CA GLN A 93 8.36 -0.14 10.44
C GLN A 93 8.30 0.17 11.93
N MET A 94 8.27 1.46 12.28
CA MET A 94 8.17 1.90 13.66
C MET A 94 6.89 1.41 14.34
N THR A 95 5.79 1.40 13.62
CA THR A 95 4.49 0.94 14.12
C THR A 95 4.48 -0.58 14.35
N LYS A 96 5.07 -1.35 13.43
CA LYS A 96 5.28 -2.80 13.60
C LYS A 96 6.15 -3.13 14.81
N LEU A 97 7.24 -2.38 15.02
CA LEU A 97 8.13 -2.55 16.19
C LEU A 97 7.42 -2.31 17.53
N ARG A 98 6.36 -1.49 17.55
CA ARG A 98 5.50 -1.28 18.72
C ARG A 98 4.43 -2.35 18.90
N GLY A 99 4.37 -3.33 18.00
CA GLY A 99 3.45 -4.46 18.08
C GLY A 99 2.06 -4.21 17.49
N ALA A 100 1.89 -3.15 16.70
CA ALA A 100 0.63 -2.93 16.00
C ALA A 100 0.46 -3.92 14.84
N PRO A 101 -0.77 -4.38 14.54
CA PRO A 101 -1.05 -5.35 13.49
C PRO A 101 -1.12 -4.69 12.10
N VAL A 102 -0.01 -4.09 11.68
CA VAL A 102 0.14 -3.40 10.39
C VAL A 102 0.87 -4.29 9.40
N THR A 103 0.40 -4.28 8.17
CA THR A 103 1.08 -4.87 7.00
C THR A 103 1.09 -3.87 5.87
N CYS A 104 1.97 -4.08 4.88
CA CYS A 104 2.01 -3.23 3.70
C CYS A 104 2.41 -4.00 2.45
N GLU A 105 2.08 -3.43 1.31
CA GLU A 105 2.52 -3.90 0.01
C GLU A 105 3.16 -2.78 -0.80
N VAL A 106 4.01 -3.19 -1.73
CA VAL A 106 4.63 -2.31 -2.74
C VAL A 106 4.29 -2.81 -4.13
N THR A 107 4.48 -1.97 -5.16
CA THR A 107 4.17 -2.37 -6.54
C THR A 107 5.42 -2.59 -7.37
N PRO A 108 5.36 -3.41 -8.44
CA PRO A 108 6.47 -3.60 -9.35
C PRO A 108 6.98 -2.29 -9.97
N HIS A 109 6.08 -1.38 -10.31
CA HIS A 109 6.45 -0.11 -10.92
C HIS A 109 7.13 0.86 -9.95
N HIS A 110 6.76 0.88 -8.67
CA HIS A 110 7.48 1.66 -7.65
C HIS A 110 8.84 1.06 -7.28
N LEU A 111 9.06 -0.23 -7.54
CA LEU A 111 10.38 -0.86 -7.38
C LEU A 111 11.30 -0.64 -8.58
N TRP A 112 10.73 -0.43 -9.77
CA TRP A 112 11.49 -0.38 -11.02
C TRP A 112 11.80 1.04 -11.50
N PHE A 113 10.80 1.90 -11.53
CA PHE A 113 10.92 3.24 -12.09
C PHE A 113 11.32 4.29 -11.03
N THR A 114 12.03 5.31 -11.52
CA THR A 114 12.26 6.56 -10.79
C THR A 114 11.66 7.72 -11.59
N ASN A 115 11.37 8.83 -10.93
CA ASN A 115 10.84 10.02 -11.57
C ASN A 115 11.81 10.67 -12.59
N ASP A 116 13.10 10.29 -12.56
CA ASP A 116 14.08 10.67 -13.59
C ASP A 116 13.97 9.82 -14.86
N THR A 117 13.40 8.61 -14.76
CA THR A 117 13.34 7.64 -15.85
C THR A 117 11.93 7.40 -16.39
N CYS A 118 10.91 7.83 -15.67
CA CYS A 118 9.51 7.57 -16.02
C CYS A 118 8.59 8.66 -15.47
N ASP A 119 7.85 9.31 -16.37
CA ASP A 119 6.83 10.31 -16.06
C ASP A 119 5.40 9.77 -16.21
N TYR A 120 5.25 8.45 -16.37
CA TYR A 120 3.95 7.81 -16.55
C TYR A 120 3.07 7.96 -15.30
N ARG A 121 1.85 8.47 -15.51
CA ARG A 121 0.95 8.81 -14.41
C ARG A 121 0.34 7.58 -13.74
N VAL A 122 0.68 7.38 -12.47
CA VAL A 122 0.11 6.40 -11.53
C VAL A 122 -0.21 7.11 -10.21
N ASN A 123 -1.00 6.51 -9.37
CA ASN A 123 -1.29 6.93 -8.01
C ASN A 123 -1.03 5.78 -7.04
N PRO A 124 -0.10 5.92 -6.10
CA PRO A 124 0.84 7.04 -5.90
C PRO A 124 1.77 7.28 -7.09
N PRO A 125 2.30 8.52 -7.26
CA PRO A 125 3.25 8.81 -8.34
C PRO A 125 4.56 8.03 -8.23
N ILE A 126 5.26 7.85 -9.37
CA ILE A 126 6.63 7.35 -9.40
C ILE A 126 7.53 8.26 -8.58
N ARG A 127 8.40 7.67 -7.76
CA ARG A 127 9.19 8.37 -6.74
C ARG A 127 10.67 8.50 -7.13
N THR A 128 11.45 9.05 -6.22
CA THR A 128 12.90 9.20 -6.39
C THR A 128 13.64 7.87 -6.24
N ALA A 129 14.89 7.81 -6.70
CA ALA A 129 15.75 6.64 -6.49
C ALA A 129 15.93 6.29 -5.00
N ASP A 130 15.93 7.30 -4.13
CA ASP A 130 16.03 7.12 -2.67
C ASP A 130 14.80 6.42 -2.09
N ASP A 131 13.61 6.72 -2.62
CA ASP A 131 12.38 6.01 -2.26
C ASP A 131 12.40 4.57 -2.75
N VAL A 132 12.76 4.34 -4.01
CA VAL A 132 12.91 2.98 -4.57
C VAL A 132 13.85 2.15 -3.70
N GLN A 133 15.00 2.72 -3.29
CA GLN A 133 15.93 2.02 -2.42
C GLN A 133 15.31 1.71 -1.04
N ALA A 134 14.52 2.64 -0.47
CA ALA A 134 13.84 2.40 0.79
C ALA A 134 12.82 1.27 0.71
N LEU A 135 12.10 1.14 -0.42
CA LEU A 135 11.18 0.01 -0.65
C LEU A 135 11.95 -1.32 -0.72
N VAL A 136 13.08 -1.36 -1.44
CA VAL A 136 13.94 -2.55 -1.53
C VAL A 136 14.50 -2.93 -0.16
N ASP A 137 14.96 -1.97 0.62
CA ASP A 137 15.45 -2.19 1.98
C ASP A 137 14.32 -2.65 2.92
N GLY A 138 13.10 -2.14 2.72
CA GLY A 138 11.90 -2.59 3.40
C GLY A 138 11.55 -4.06 3.10
N ILE A 139 11.76 -4.50 1.86
CA ILE A 139 11.64 -5.91 1.46
C ILE A 139 12.73 -6.75 2.15
N ARG A 140 13.98 -6.31 2.08
CA ARG A 140 15.13 -7.00 2.65
C ARG A 140 15.03 -7.18 4.17
N SER A 141 14.51 -6.18 4.86
CA SER A 141 14.31 -6.19 6.31
C SER A 141 13.01 -6.86 6.77
N GLY A 142 12.12 -7.25 5.85
CA GLY A 142 10.83 -7.87 6.17
C GLY A 142 9.75 -6.89 6.64
N VAL A 143 9.93 -5.60 6.45
CA VAL A 143 8.90 -4.57 6.69
C VAL A 143 7.77 -4.69 5.66
N VAL A 144 8.13 -4.92 4.39
CA VAL A 144 7.16 -5.14 3.31
C VAL A 144 6.64 -6.58 3.36
N ASP A 145 5.33 -6.74 3.34
CA ASP A 145 4.65 -8.04 3.48
C ASP A 145 4.25 -8.66 2.15
N ALA A 146 3.99 -7.85 1.13
CA ALA A 146 3.54 -8.33 -0.17
C ALA A 146 4.00 -7.43 -1.31
N ILE A 147 3.95 -7.97 -2.53
CA ILE A 147 4.05 -7.22 -3.77
C ILE A 147 2.73 -7.39 -4.51
N ALA A 148 2.02 -6.29 -4.75
CA ALA A 148 0.77 -6.25 -5.50
C ALA A 148 0.94 -5.44 -6.78
N THR A 149 0.20 -5.80 -7.82
CA THR A 149 0.41 -5.21 -9.15
C THR A 149 -0.13 -3.80 -9.29
N ASP A 150 -1.17 -3.48 -8.55
CA ASP A 150 -1.98 -2.28 -8.78
C ASP A 150 -2.36 -2.13 -10.26
N HIS A 151 -2.83 -3.25 -10.87
CA HIS A 151 -3.13 -3.33 -12.28
C HIS A 151 -4.37 -2.49 -12.63
N ALA A 152 -4.15 -1.34 -13.22
CA ALA A 152 -5.19 -0.39 -13.60
C ALA A 152 -5.01 0.08 -15.06
N PRO A 153 -5.49 -0.72 -16.04
CA PRO A 153 -5.35 -0.39 -17.45
C PRO A 153 -6.28 0.78 -17.85
N HIS A 154 -5.74 1.66 -18.68
CA HIS A 154 -6.50 2.77 -19.28
C HIS A 154 -6.19 2.85 -20.76
N SER A 155 -7.18 3.30 -21.56
CA SER A 155 -6.96 3.60 -22.96
C SER A 155 -6.04 4.81 -23.14
N GLU A 156 -5.46 4.97 -24.32
CA GLU A 156 -4.67 6.17 -24.63
C GLU A 156 -5.48 7.45 -24.44
N GLU A 157 -6.76 7.41 -24.82
CA GLU A 157 -7.67 8.55 -24.64
C GLU A 157 -7.86 8.91 -23.15
N ASP A 158 -7.99 7.92 -22.27
CA ASP A 158 -8.13 8.14 -20.84
C ASP A 158 -6.82 8.67 -20.24
N LYS A 159 -5.67 8.15 -20.69
CA LYS A 159 -4.36 8.66 -20.27
C LYS A 159 -4.18 10.13 -20.68
N LEU A 160 -4.63 10.52 -21.87
CA LEU A 160 -4.62 11.93 -22.30
C LEU A 160 -5.52 12.82 -21.44
N LYS A 161 -6.58 12.27 -20.86
CA LYS A 161 -7.46 12.96 -19.88
C LYS A 161 -6.86 12.97 -18.47
N GLY A 162 -5.67 12.38 -18.28
CA GLY A 162 -4.95 12.36 -17.02
C GLY A 162 -5.34 11.24 -16.07
N MET A 163 -5.96 10.15 -16.54
CA MET A 163 -6.23 8.99 -15.67
C MET A 163 -4.93 8.35 -15.17
N ALA A 164 -4.87 8.12 -13.86
CA ALA A 164 -3.77 7.42 -13.21
C ALA A 164 -3.95 5.91 -13.30
N GLY A 165 -2.86 5.16 -13.47
CA GLY A 165 -2.88 3.69 -13.49
C GLY A 165 -2.01 3.11 -14.60
N MET A 166 -1.52 1.90 -14.38
CA MET A 166 -0.60 1.19 -15.26
C MET A 166 -0.98 -0.29 -15.37
N VAL A 167 -0.72 -0.90 -16.53
CA VAL A 167 -0.77 -2.36 -16.65
C VAL A 167 0.40 -2.99 -15.88
N GLY A 168 0.17 -4.07 -15.17
CA GLY A 168 1.20 -4.70 -14.34
C GLY A 168 1.11 -6.22 -14.24
N SER A 169 -0.08 -6.80 -14.37
CA SER A 169 -0.30 -8.23 -14.09
C SER A 169 0.59 -9.18 -14.91
N GLU A 170 0.81 -8.88 -16.20
CA GLU A 170 1.61 -9.75 -17.09
C GLU A 170 3.12 -9.61 -16.84
N THR A 171 3.59 -8.44 -16.39
CA THR A 171 5.01 -8.11 -16.27
C THR A 171 5.53 -8.20 -14.84
N ALA A 172 4.65 -8.21 -13.84
CA ALA A 172 4.99 -8.10 -12.43
C ALA A 172 6.10 -9.05 -11.98
N PHE A 173 5.96 -10.34 -12.29
CA PHE A 173 6.97 -11.32 -11.88
C PHE A 173 8.32 -11.07 -12.55
N GLY A 174 8.35 -10.83 -13.89
CA GLY A 174 9.57 -10.57 -14.64
C GLY A 174 10.31 -9.32 -14.15
N VAL A 175 9.58 -8.23 -13.92
CA VAL A 175 10.12 -6.98 -13.38
C VAL A 175 10.69 -7.19 -11.98
N CYS A 176 9.91 -7.76 -11.05
CA CYS A 176 10.36 -8.01 -9.70
C CYS A 176 11.53 -9.01 -9.63
N TYR A 177 11.52 -10.06 -10.47
CA TYR A 177 12.64 -10.99 -10.54
C TYR A 177 13.93 -10.31 -11.00
N THR A 178 13.85 -9.47 -12.03
CA THR A 178 15.01 -8.74 -12.52
C THR A 178 15.52 -7.77 -11.45
N LYS A 179 14.64 -6.93 -10.93
CA LYS A 179 15.02 -5.95 -9.91
C LYS A 179 15.53 -6.60 -8.64
N LEU A 180 14.74 -7.45 -8.01
CA LEU A 180 15.05 -7.95 -6.67
C LEU A 180 16.07 -9.08 -6.67
N CYS A 181 15.95 -10.05 -7.61
CA CYS A 181 16.84 -11.21 -7.58
C CYS A 181 18.12 -10.99 -8.38
N LYS A 182 18.06 -10.33 -9.56
CA LYS A 182 19.24 -10.16 -10.40
C LYS A 182 20.08 -8.95 -10.03
N GLU A 183 19.43 -7.79 -9.77
CA GLU A 183 20.16 -6.56 -9.44
C GLU A 183 20.46 -6.46 -7.94
N GLU A 184 19.49 -6.76 -7.07
CA GLU A 184 19.61 -6.60 -5.63
C GLU A 184 20.05 -7.86 -4.88
N GLY A 185 20.16 -9.00 -5.56
CA GLY A 185 20.68 -10.24 -5.02
C GLY A 185 19.76 -10.91 -3.98
N LEU A 186 18.48 -10.58 -3.95
CA LEU A 186 17.53 -11.22 -3.04
C LEU A 186 17.16 -12.63 -3.52
N PRO A 187 16.90 -13.57 -2.60
CA PRO A 187 16.57 -14.94 -2.97
C PRO A 187 15.20 -15.04 -3.65
N LEU A 188 15.09 -15.93 -4.65
CA LEU A 188 13.85 -16.18 -5.38
C LEU A 188 12.70 -16.64 -4.47
N GLU A 189 13.04 -17.37 -3.42
CA GLU A 189 12.10 -17.84 -2.39
C GLU A 189 11.41 -16.65 -1.70
N LEU A 190 12.14 -15.58 -1.43
CA LEU A 190 11.57 -14.36 -0.85
C LEU A 190 10.60 -13.71 -1.82
N LEU A 191 10.96 -13.59 -3.11
CA LEU A 191 10.07 -13.06 -4.14
C LEU A 191 8.78 -13.89 -4.25
N SER A 192 8.91 -15.22 -4.33
CA SER A 192 7.76 -16.13 -4.36
C SER A 192 6.88 -15.98 -3.12
N HIS A 193 7.50 -15.80 -1.95
CA HIS A 193 6.79 -15.58 -0.70
C HIS A 193 5.98 -14.27 -0.72
N LEU A 194 6.57 -13.17 -1.18
CA LEU A 194 5.92 -11.86 -1.25
C LEU A 194 4.81 -11.77 -2.29
N MET A 195 4.90 -12.51 -3.38
CA MET A 195 3.91 -12.47 -4.47
C MET A 195 2.84 -13.57 -4.39
N SER A 196 3.01 -14.58 -3.53
CA SER A 196 2.12 -15.75 -3.49
C SER A 196 1.73 -16.14 -2.07
N THR A 197 2.62 -16.76 -1.29
CA THR A 197 2.26 -17.39 -0.02
C THR A 197 1.84 -16.38 1.05
N ARG A 198 2.54 -15.27 1.21
CA ARG A 198 2.17 -14.24 2.19
C ARG A 198 0.83 -13.56 1.88
N PRO A 199 0.57 -13.11 0.63
CA PRO A 199 -0.76 -12.61 0.28
C PRO A 199 -1.88 -13.64 0.50
N ALA A 200 -1.63 -14.93 0.18
CA ALA A 200 -2.60 -16.00 0.42
C ALA A 200 -2.90 -16.16 1.91
N ASP A 201 -1.89 -16.24 2.77
CA ASP A 201 -2.05 -16.36 4.23
C ASP A 201 -2.81 -15.18 4.85
N ARG A 202 -2.67 -13.99 4.27
CA ARG A 202 -3.31 -12.76 4.77
C ARG A 202 -4.75 -12.60 4.30
N LYS A 203 -5.02 -13.02 3.07
CA LYS A 203 -6.33 -12.94 2.42
C LYS A 203 -7.11 -14.25 2.52
N SER A 204 -6.45 -15.35 2.83
CA SER A 204 -7.15 -16.62 2.98
C SER A 204 -8.00 -16.60 4.23
N VAL A 205 -9.26 -16.46 3.99
CA VAL A 205 -10.34 -16.82 4.90
C VAL A 205 -10.65 -18.29 4.61
N VAL A 206 -9.66 -19.14 4.76
CA VAL A 206 -9.84 -20.59 4.66
C VAL A 206 -9.75 -21.16 6.06
#